data_0d98697150cd56e57cd576f36e7dff14
#
_entry.id   0d98697150cd56e57cd576f36e7dff14
#
_cell.length_a   1.000
_cell.length_b   1.000
_cell.length_c   1.000
_cell.angle_alpha   90.00
_cell.angle_beta   90.00
_cell.angle_gamma   90.00
#
_symmetry.space_group_name_H-M   'P 1'
#
loop_
_entity.id
_entity.type
_entity.pdbx_description
1 polymer ?
#
loop_
_entity_poly.entity_id
_entity_poly.type
_entity_poly.pdbx_seq_one_letter_code
_entity_poly.pdbx_strand_id
1 'polypeptide(L)'
;MLSKLSFKDKSVWPFLFIAALSSLCQASLLQSIGFFITDVFSDEKDLPLVISLTFVVLSLSTVVSQYIFTDIKPISNDKLLIYGTFLTLISYIMAALSTSIALFYLSMMINGLGTGMFRPANASSLSLAQSTDNQGKAAGYLGSVMPIGHVLTPIIAMPIYQLSPEYLYFFSAFL
;
A
#
# COMPACT_ATOMS: atom_id res chain seq x y z
N MET A 1 7.92 -29.75 22.46
CA MET A 1 8.74 -28.52 22.55
C MET A 1 8.22 -27.61 21.46
N LEU A 2 7.38 -26.63 21.78
CA LEU A 2 6.82 -25.68 20.80
C LEU A 2 7.97 -24.83 20.27
N SER A 3 8.29 -24.93 18.99
CA SER A 3 9.30 -24.09 18.34
C SER A 3 8.90 -22.64 18.51
N LYS A 4 9.75 -21.86 19.18
CA LYS A 4 9.47 -20.44 19.49
C LYS A 4 9.58 -19.67 18.19
N LEU A 5 8.45 -19.31 17.55
CA LEU A 5 8.41 -18.52 16.32
C LEU A 5 9.33 -17.30 16.43
N SER A 6 10.16 -17.08 15.42
CA SER A 6 11.10 -15.96 15.35
C SER A 6 10.85 -15.10 14.09
N PHE A 7 11.20 -13.83 14.15
CA PHE A 7 11.23 -12.94 12.96
C PHE A 7 12.10 -13.49 11.82
N LYS A 8 13.12 -14.27 12.15
CA LYS A 8 14.09 -14.81 11.18
C LYS A 8 13.65 -16.13 10.54
N ASP A 9 12.51 -16.69 10.98
CA ASP A 9 12.03 -17.96 10.42
C ASP A 9 11.66 -17.78 8.95
N LYS A 10 12.09 -18.73 8.12
CA LYS A 10 11.84 -18.72 6.67
C LYS A 10 10.34 -18.69 6.32
N SER A 11 9.48 -19.16 7.20
CA SER A 11 8.03 -19.12 7.07
C SER A 11 7.41 -17.75 7.43
N VAL A 12 8.17 -16.83 8.00
CA VAL A 12 7.69 -15.51 8.49
C VAL A 12 8.33 -14.35 7.74
N TRP A 13 9.66 -14.37 7.66
CA TRP A 13 10.47 -13.27 7.16
C TRP A 13 10.05 -12.75 5.77
N PRO A 14 9.71 -13.57 4.74
CA PRO A 14 9.36 -13.04 3.43
C PRO A 14 8.10 -12.17 3.47
N PHE A 15 7.08 -12.60 4.23
CA PHE A 15 5.83 -11.86 4.40
C PHE A 15 6.03 -10.53 5.14
N LEU A 16 6.92 -10.53 6.15
CA LEU A 16 7.25 -9.30 6.88
C LEU A 16 8.04 -8.31 6.03
N PHE A 17 8.96 -8.82 5.20
CA PHE A 17 9.74 -7.98 4.29
C PHE A 17 8.84 -7.31 3.24
N ILE A 18 7.96 -8.08 2.61
CA ILE A 18 6.97 -7.56 1.67
C ILE A 18 6.05 -6.56 2.37
N ALA A 19 5.60 -6.84 3.59
CA ALA A 19 4.79 -5.91 4.38
C ALA A 19 5.53 -4.59 4.70
N ALA A 20 6.83 -4.65 5.00
CA ALA A 20 7.64 -3.46 5.26
C ALA A 20 7.77 -2.58 4.00
N LEU A 21 8.08 -3.19 2.85
CA LEU A 21 8.18 -2.47 1.58
C LEU A 21 6.84 -1.85 1.18
N SER A 22 5.76 -2.64 1.22
CA SER A 22 4.43 -2.13 0.89
C SER A 22 3.97 -1.04 1.85
N SER A 23 4.36 -1.12 3.13
CA SER A 23 4.07 -0.08 4.11
C SER A 23 4.83 1.21 3.81
N LEU A 24 6.10 1.12 3.40
CA LEU A 24 6.89 2.29 2.98
C LEU A 24 6.25 2.97 1.76
N CYS A 25 5.89 2.22 0.72
CA CYS A 25 5.23 2.76 -0.47
C CYS A 25 3.89 3.44 -0.12
N GLN A 26 3.06 2.76 0.68
CA GLN A 26 1.76 3.31 1.07
C GLN A 26 1.88 4.52 2.00
N ALA A 27 2.81 4.52 2.94
CA ALA A 27 3.07 5.66 3.82
C ALA A 27 3.59 6.85 3.02
N SER A 28 4.47 6.61 2.03
CA SER A 28 4.97 7.63 1.11
C SER A 28 3.84 8.28 0.31
N LEU A 29 2.93 7.45 -0.24
CA LEU A 29 1.75 7.94 -0.93
C LEU A 29 0.89 8.82 -0.01
N LEU A 30 0.47 8.29 1.15
CA LEU A 30 -0.45 8.98 2.05
C LEU A 30 0.12 10.31 2.58
N GLN A 31 1.44 10.37 2.84
CA GLN A 31 2.09 11.58 3.33
C GLN A 31 2.35 12.61 2.22
N SER A 32 2.47 12.20 0.96
CA SER A 32 2.76 13.08 -0.17
C SER A 32 1.52 13.57 -0.93
N ILE A 33 0.35 12.93 -0.81
CA ILE A 33 -0.85 13.29 -1.58
C ILE A 33 -1.15 14.79 -1.50
N GLY A 34 -1.16 15.37 -0.29
CA GLY A 34 -1.45 16.79 -0.09
C GLY A 34 -0.44 17.69 -0.81
N PHE A 35 0.84 17.41 -0.64
CA PHE A 35 1.92 18.15 -1.31
C PHE A 35 1.84 17.99 -2.82
N PHE A 36 1.66 16.77 -3.32
CA PHE A 36 1.58 16.51 -4.75
C PHE A 36 0.42 17.28 -5.42
N ILE A 37 -0.75 17.32 -4.79
CA ILE A 37 -1.89 18.05 -5.31
C ILE A 37 -1.62 19.56 -5.32
N THR A 38 -1.00 20.09 -4.26
CA THR A 38 -0.69 21.54 -4.19
C THR A 38 0.44 21.94 -5.15
N ASP A 39 1.39 21.06 -5.40
CA ASP A 39 2.54 21.36 -6.25
C ASP A 39 2.23 21.17 -7.75
N VAL A 40 1.47 20.11 -8.10
CA VAL A 40 1.23 19.72 -9.49
C VAL A 40 -0.10 20.26 -10.03
N PHE A 41 -1.11 20.40 -9.17
CA PHE A 41 -2.46 20.84 -9.56
C PHE A 41 -2.84 22.17 -8.87
N SER A 42 -1.88 23.09 -8.75
CA SER A 42 -2.06 24.39 -8.08
C SER A 42 -3.17 25.26 -8.65
N ASP A 43 -3.57 25.04 -9.91
CA ASP A 43 -4.64 25.79 -10.59
C ASP A 43 -6.06 25.37 -10.19
N GLU A 44 -6.20 24.27 -9.43
CA GLU A 44 -7.50 23.80 -8.93
C GLU A 44 -8.07 24.77 -7.89
N LYS A 45 -9.37 25.08 -8.02
CA LYS A 45 -10.04 26.15 -7.23
C LYS A 45 -10.18 25.82 -5.75
N ASP A 46 -10.31 24.53 -5.40
CA ASP A 46 -10.56 24.07 -4.02
C ASP A 46 -9.64 22.90 -3.67
N LEU A 47 -8.37 23.20 -3.45
CA LEU A 47 -7.36 22.20 -3.12
C LEU A 47 -7.71 21.34 -1.89
N PRO A 48 -8.27 21.89 -0.79
CA PRO A 48 -8.70 21.05 0.35
C PRO A 48 -9.78 20.03 -0.03
N LEU A 49 -10.74 20.41 -0.88
CA LEU A 49 -11.75 19.47 -1.37
C LEU A 49 -11.14 18.40 -2.28
N VAL A 50 -10.24 18.79 -3.18
CA VAL A 50 -9.52 17.86 -4.07
C VAL A 50 -8.73 16.84 -3.26
N ILE A 51 -7.98 17.27 -2.24
CA ILE A 51 -7.24 16.39 -1.34
C ILE A 51 -8.19 15.43 -0.61
N SER A 52 -9.28 15.97 -0.06
CA SER A 52 -10.27 15.16 0.67
C SER A 52 -10.92 14.10 -0.22
N LEU A 53 -11.31 14.46 -1.44
CA LEU A 53 -11.88 13.52 -2.42
C LEU A 53 -10.87 12.45 -2.83
N THR A 54 -9.59 12.80 -2.92
CA THR A 54 -8.53 11.81 -3.20
C THR A 54 -8.48 10.71 -2.14
N PHE A 55 -8.52 11.08 -0.85
CA PHE A 55 -8.57 10.10 0.24
C PHE A 55 -9.87 9.30 0.24
N VAL A 56 -11.00 9.92 -0.08
CA VAL A 56 -12.30 9.21 -0.20
C VAL A 56 -12.23 8.16 -1.32
N VAL A 57 -11.76 8.53 -2.50
CA VAL A 57 -11.62 7.62 -3.65
C VAL A 57 -10.71 6.44 -3.29
N LEU A 58 -9.55 6.71 -2.73
CA LEU A 58 -8.59 5.70 -2.30
C LEU A 58 -9.20 4.74 -1.28
N SER A 59 -9.80 5.28 -0.22
CA SER A 59 -10.35 4.49 0.87
C SER A 59 -11.56 3.67 0.44
N LEU A 60 -12.49 4.27 -0.30
CA LEU A 60 -13.69 3.60 -0.79
C LEU A 60 -13.32 2.45 -1.73
N SER A 61 -12.37 2.67 -2.64
CA SER A 61 -11.88 1.63 -3.54
C SER A 61 -11.22 0.47 -2.78
N THR A 62 -10.50 0.77 -1.70
CA THR A 62 -9.90 -0.25 -0.84
C THR A 62 -10.98 -1.12 -0.18
N VAL A 63 -12.00 -0.50 0.41
CA VAL A 63 -13.12 -1.21 1.06
C VAL A 63 -13.90 -2.05 0.05
N VAL A 64 -14.23 -1.47 -1.10
CA VAL A 64 -14.95 -2.17 -2.20
C VAL A 64 -14.14 -3.40 -2.67
N SER A 65 -12.85 -3.23 -2.86
CA SER A 65 -11.95 -4.33 -3.26
C SER A 65 -11.95 -5.46 -2.23
N GLN A 66 -11.78 -5.14 -0.95
CA GLN A 66 -11.81 -6.13 0.13
C GLN A 66 -13.14 -6.89 0.14
N TYR A 67 -14.27 -6.17 0.11
CA TYR A 67 -15.58 -6.79 0.15
C TYR A 67 -15.83 -7.71 -1.06
N ILE A 68 -15.50 -7.27 -2.28
CA ILE A 68 -15.74 -8.07 -3.48
C ILE A 68 -14.88 -9.33 -3.50
N PHE A 69 -13.58 -9.21 -3.23
CA PHE A 69 -12.64 -10.32 -3.47
C PHE A 69 -12.42 -11.22 -2.25
N THR A 70 -12.83 -10.76 -1.07
CA THR A 70 -12.78 -11.59 0.14
C THR A 70 -14.10 -12.28 0.40
N ASP A 71 -15.23 -11.56 0.27
CA ASP A 71 -16.53 -12.08 0.69
C ASP A 71 -17.40 -12.56 -0.48
N ILE A 72 -17.52 -11.78 -1.57
CA ILE A 72 -18.44 -12.10 -2.68
C ILE A 72 -17.82 -13.11 -3.66
N LYS A 73 -16.59 -12.87 -4.08
CA LYS A 73 -15.87 -13.71 -5.05
C LYS A 73 -14.50 -14.07 -4.49
N PRO A 74 -14.43 -15.00 -3.53
CA PRO A 74 -13.17 -15.35 -2.91
C PRO A 74 -12.17 -15.87 -3.95
N ILE A 75 -11.04 -15.19 -4.02
CA ILE A 75 -9.90 -15.54 -4.89
C ILE A 75 -8.78 -16.05 -3.98
N SER A 76 -7.96 -16.98 -4.47
CA SER A 76 -6.82 -17.49 -3.69
C SER A 76 -5.85 -16.36 -3.32
N ASN A 77 -5.24 -16.44 -2.15
CA ASN A 77 -4.30 -15.45 -1.63
C ASN A 77 -3.15 -15.15 -2.62
N ASP A 78 -2.62 -16.19 -3.30
CA ASP A 78 -1.55 -16.02 -4.29
C ASP A 78 -1.97 -15.11 -5.45
N LYS A 79 -3.18 -15.30 -5.96
CA LYS A 79 -3.72 -14.45 -7.03
C LYS A 79 -3.99 -13.04 -6.54
N LEU A 80 -4.52 -12.89 -5.31
CA LEU A 80 -4.75 -11.57 -4.71
C LEU A 80 -3.44 -10.82 -4.49
N LEU A 81 -2.37 -11.51 -4.07
CA LEU A 81 -1.03 -10.91 -3.96
C LEU A 81 -0.53 -10.43 -5.32
N ILE A 82 -0.59 -11.26 -6.36
CA ILE A 82 -0.11 -10.91 -7.69
C ILE A 82 -0.93 -9.76 -8.30
N TYR A 83 -2.26 -9.87 -8.30
CA TYR A 83 -3.12 -8.83 -8.87
C TYR A 83 -3.04 -7.52 -8.08
N GLY A 84 -3.01 -7.60 -6.75
CA GLY A 84 -2.88 -6.45 -5.88
C GLY A 84 -1.56 -5.71 -6.11
N THR A 85 -0.43 -6.43 -6.19
CA THR A 85 0.89 -5.84 -6.49
C THR A 85 0.89 -5.21 -7.89
N PHE A 86 0.34 -5.88 -8.90
CA PHE A 86 0.30 -5.36 -10.26
C PHE A 86 -0.56 -4.09 -10.37
N LEU A 87 -1.71 -4.05 -9.70
CA LEU A 87 -2.55 -2.86 -9.67
C LEU A 87 -1.87 -1.69 -8.93
N THR A 88 -1.20 -1.95 -7.81
CA THR A 88 -0.44 -0.90 -7.11
C THR A 88 0.72 -0.38 -7.93
N LEU A 89 1.46 -1.24 -8.62
CA LEU A 89 2.50 -0.84 -9.57
C LEU A 89 1.95 0.10 -10.65
N ILE A 90 0.88 -0.30 -11.33
CA ILE A 90 0.24 0.53 -12.37
C ILE A 90 -0.21 1.87 -11.78
N SER A 91 -0.82 1.85 -10.59
CA SER A 91 -1.30 3.06 -9.94
C SER A 91 -0.19 4.07 -9.64
N TYR A 92 0.96 3.60 -9.16
CA TYR A 92 2.11 4.48 -8.91
C TYR A 92 2.66 5.09 -10.19
N ILE A 93 2.78 4.30 -11.27
CA ILE A 93 3.20 4.82 -12.57
C ILE A 93 2.20 5.86 -13.10
N MET A 94 0.90 5.58 -12.99
CA MET A 94 -0.15 6.52 -13.41
C MET A 94 -0.14 7.79 -12.57
N ALA A 95 0.09 7.70 -11.25
CA ALA A 95 0.21 8.85 -10.37
C ALA A 95 1.42 9.72 -10.76
N ALA A 96 2.58 9.10 -11.02
CA ALA A 96 3.76 9.80 -11.48
C ALA A 96 3.56 10.54 -12.80
N LEU A 97 2.78 9.97 -13.71
CA LEU A 97 2.51 10.54 -15.05
C LEU A 97 1.23 11.39 -15.10
N SER A 98 0.58 11.65 -13.97
CA SER A 98 -0.68 12.35 -13.97
C SER A 98 -0.53 13.84 -14.29
N THR A 99 -1.14 14.26 -15.40
CA THR A 99 -1.19 15.64 -15.87
C THR A 99 -2.54 16.32 -15.57
N SER A 100 -3.48 15.58 -14.99
CA SER A 100 -4.80 16.07 -14.60
C SER A 100 -5.28 15.40 -13.32
N ILE A 101 -6.12 16.12 -12.57
CA ILE A 101 -6.69 15.61 -11.34
C ILE A 101 -7.57 14.36 -11.57
N ALA A 102 -8.24 14.27 -12.71
CA ALA A 102 -9.04 13.10 -13.08
C ALA A 102 -8.17 11.84 -13.24
N LEU A 103 -7.00 11.95 -13.89
CA LEU A 103 -6.05 10.85 -14.03
C LEU A 103 -5.46 10.48 -12.66
N PHE A 104 -5.19 11.47 -11.82
CA PHE A 104 -4.72 11.23 -10.45
C PHE A 104 -5.77 10.49 -9.61
N TYR A 105 -7.05 10.89 -9.66
CA TYR A 105 -8.15 10.16 -9.00
C TYR A 105 -8.26 8.72 -9.50
N LEU A 106 -8.14 8.50 -10.81
CA LEU A 106 -8.15 7.15 -11.38
C LEU A 106 -6.98 6.32 -10.85
N SER A 107 -5.79 6.90 -10.74
CA SER A 107 -4.63 6.22 -10.17
C SER A 107 -4.86 5.86 -8.70
N MET A 108 -5.46 6.74 -7.90
CA MET A 108 -5.79 6.46 -6.50
C MET A 108 -6.88 5.39 -6.36
N MET A 109 -7.85 5.37 -7.26
CA MET A 109 -8.86 4.30 -7.32
C MET A 109 -8.20 2.94 -7.56
N ILE A 110 -7.30 2.86 -8.54
CA ILE A 110 -6.55 1.63 -8.85
C ILE A 110 -5.64 1.24 -7.67
N ASN A 111 -5.00 2.21 -7.02
CA ASN A 111 -4.19 1.95 -5.82
C ASN A 111 -5.04 1.33 -4.69
N GLY A 112 -6.20 1.90 -4.44
CA GLY A 112 -7.15 1.37 -3.45
C GLY A 112 -7.57 -0.07 -3.76
N LEU A 113 -7.90 -0.37 -5.02
CA LEU A 113 -8.23 -1.73 -5.45
C LEU A 113 -7.05 -2.69 -5.21
N GLY A 114 -5.85 -2.30 -5.58
CA GLY A 114 -4.64 -3.11 -5.40
C GLY A 114 -4.30 -3.38 -3.93
N THR A 115 -4.29 -2.34 -3.10
CA THR A 115 -3.99 -2.46 -1.66
C THR A 115 -5.09 -3.22 -0.91
N GLY A 116 -6.35 -3.09 -1.33
CA GLY A 116 -7.47 -3.86 -0.80
C GLY A 116 -7.38 -5.36 -1.05
N MET A 117 -6.72 -5.79 -2.13
CA MET A 117 -6.40 -7.20 -2.41
C MET A 117 -5.14 -7.64 -1.67
N PHE A 118 -4.07 -6.88 -1.80
CA PHE A 118 -2.74 -7.25 -1.35
C PHE A 118 -2.62 -7.43 0.16
N ARG A 119 -3.09 -6.44 0.95
CA ARG A 119 -2.89 -6.43 2.40
C ARG A 119 -3.53 -7.61 3.12
N PRO A 120 -4.83 -7.92 2.92
CA PRO A 120 -5.45 -9.07 3.56
C PRO A 120 -4.86 -10.40 3.06
N ALA A 121 -4.48 -10.49 1.78
CA ALA A 121 -3.86 -11.69 1.23
C ALA A 121 -2.48 -11.97 1.88
N ASN A 122 -1.63 -10.94 2.06
CA ASN A 122 -0.34 -11.09 2.72
C ASN A 122 -0.51 -11.52 4.20
N ALA A 123 -1.45 -10.90 4.91
CA ALA A 123 -1.74 -11.25 6.31
C ALA A 123 -2.28 -12.68 6.44
N SER A 124 -3.20 -13.08 5.56
CA SER A 124 -3.77 -14.43 5.52
C SER A 124 -2.70 -15.47 5.17
N SER A 125 -1.86 -15.21 4.16
CA SER A 125 -0.79 -16.12 3.76
C SER A 125 0.24 -16.33 4.89
N LEU A 126 0.62 -15.25 5.60
CA LEU A 126 1.48 -15.36 6.77
C LEU A 126 0.82 -16.21 7.87
N SER A 127 -0.45 -15.98 8.15
CA SER A 127 -1.20 -16.72 9.18
C SER A 127 -1.30 -18.21 8.82
N LEU A 128 -1.63 -18.54 7.58
CA LEU A 128 -1.77 -19.92 7.10
C LEU A 128 -0.43 -20.67 7.05
N ALA A 129 0.68 -19.97 6.92
CA ALA A 129 2.02 -20.53 6.99
C ALA A 129 2.45 -20.94 8.42
N GLN A 130 1.63 -20.63 9.45
CA GLN A 130 1.92 -20.90 10.85
C GLN A 130 0.97 -21.93 11.44
N SER A 131 1.45 -22.63 12.50
CA SER A 131 0.57 -23.44 13.35
C SER A 131 -0.42 -22.55 14.08
N THR A 132 -1.59 -23.09 14.44
CA THR A 132 -2.67 -22.37 15.14
C THR A 132 -2.17 -21.60 16.37
N ASP A 133 -1.27 -22.19 17.15
CA ASP A 133 -0.69 -21.58 18.35
C ASP A 133 0.22 -20.38 18.06
N ASN A 134 0.74 -20.27 16.84
CA ASN A 134 1.66 -19.22 16.41
C ASN A 134 1.01 -18.12 15.57
N GLN A 135 -0.24 -18.28 15.14
CA GLN A 135 -0.93 -17.30 14.28
C GLN A 135 -1.05 -15.92 14.93
N GLY A 136 -1.42 -15.88 16.22
CA GLY A 136 -1.49 -14.62 16.96
C GLY A 136 -0.14 -13.89 17.06
N LYS A 137 0.95 -14.66 17.20
CA LYS A 137 2.31 -14.10 17.23
C LYS A 137 2.75 -13.59 15.87
N ALA A 138 2.43 -14.33 14.79
CA ALA A 138 2.68 -13.88 13.43
C ALA A 138 1.93 -12.60 13.09
N ALA A 139 0.67 -12.47 13.50
CA ALA A 139 -0.12 -11.24 13.36
C ALA A 139 0.51 -10.08 14.14
N GLY A 140 1.01 -10.32 15.36
CA GLY A 140 1.76 -9.33 16.15
C GLY A 140 3.03 -8.86 15.45
N TYR A 141 3.77 -9.75 14.81
CA TYR A 141 4.95 -9.39 14.02
C TYR A 141 4.58 -8.53 12.82
N LEU A 142 3.53 -8.90 12.08
CA LEU A 142 3.04 -8.11 10.96
C LEU A 142 2.63 -6.69 11.41
N GLY A 143 1.89 -6.59 12.51
CA GLY A 143 1.48 -5.32 13.09
C GLY A 143 2.65 -4.44 13.54
N SER A 144 3.77 -5.04 13.98
CA SER A 144 4.97 -4.30 14.40
C SER A 144 5.80 -3.78 13.23
N VAL A 145 5.72 -4.44 12.06
CA VAL A 145 6.47 -4.07 10.85
C VAL A 145 5.80 -2.93 10.09
N MET A 146 4.48 -2.89 10.08
CA MET A 146 3.74 -1.88 9.31
C MET A 146 4.08 -0.42 9.67
N PRO A 147 4.25 -0.02 10.96
CA PRO A 147 4.65 1.33 11.30
C PRO A 147 6.04 1.75 10.79
N ILE A 148 6.92 0.79 10.47
CA ILE A 148 8.27 1.06 9.98
C ILE A 148 8.23 1.93 8.71
N GLY A 149 7.27 1.66 7.80
CA GLY A 149 7.07 2.47 6.61
C GLY A 149 6.82 3.94 6.92
N HIS A 150 5.98 4.23 7.89
CA HIS A 150 5.67 5.60 8.31
C HIS A 150 6.88 6.34 8.91
N VAL A 151 7.74 5.63 9.64
CA VAL A 151 8.98 6.18 10.22
C VAL A 151 10.04 6.42 9.13
N LEU A 152 10.14 5.52 8.15
CA LEU A 152 11.13 5.63 7.08
C LEU A 152 10.75 6.65 5.99
N THR A 153 9.47 6.92 5.80
CA THR A 153 8.98 7.84 4.76
C THR A 153 9.65 9.22 4.83
N PRO A 154 9.70 9.95 5.97
CA PRO A 154 10.36 11.26 6.01
C PRO A 154 11.87 11.18 5.76
N ILE A 155 12.50 10.04 6.00
CA ILE A 155 13.95 9.86 5.86
C ILE A 155 14.33 9.47 4.43
N ILE A 156 13.54 8.63 3.77
CA ILE A 156 13.83 8.07 2.45
C ILE A 156 12.98 8.72 1.36
N ALA A 157 11.68 8.75 1.55
CA ALA A 157 10.73 9.13 0.51
C ALA A 157 10.63 10.65 0.33
N MET A 158 10.62 11.43 1.41
CA MET A 158 10.49 12.89 1.30
C MET A 158 11.71 13.55 0.63
N PRO A 159 12.97 13.16 0.87
CA PRO A 159 14.09 13.66 0.08
C PRO A 159 13.97 13.36 -1.42
N ILE A 160 13.43 12.19 -1.80
CA ILE A 160 13.18 11.86 -3.22
C ILE A 160 12.10 12.78 -3.79
N TYR A 161 11.02 13.02 -3.04
CA TYR A 161 9.95 13.94 -3.43
C TYR A 161 10.47 15.37 -3.68
N GLN A 162 11.43 15.84 -2.88
CA GLN A 162 12.02 17.18 -3.03
C GLN A 162 12.87 17.34 -4.30
N LEU A 163 13.36 16.24 -4.89
CA LEU A 163 14.02 16.28 -6.19
C LEU A 163 13.03 16.51 -7.33
N SER A 164 11.95 15.77 -7.32
CA SER A 164 10.75 15.94 -8.17
C SER A 164 9.59 15.13 -7.58
N PRO A 165 8.36 15.68 -7.53
CA PRO A 165 7.20 14.97 -7.01
C PRO A 165 6.95 13.61 -7.67
N GLU A 166 7.18 13.50 -8.98
CA GLU A 166 6.99 12.27 -9.77
C GLU A 166 7.99 11.17 -9.38
N TYR A 167 9.20 11.52 -8.97
CA TYR A 167 10.25 10.55 -8.62
C TYR A 167 9.86 9.70 -7.43
N LEU A 168 9.09 10.23 -6.49
CA LEU A 168 8.59 9.48 -5.36
C LEU A 168 7.67 8.33 -5.81
N TYR A 169 6.78 8.60 -6.75
CA TYR A 169 5.84 7.59 -7.25
C TYR A 169 6.55 6.55 -8.13
N PHE A 170 7.51 6.95 -8.96
CA PHE A 170 8.37 5.99 -9.68
C PHE A 170 9.20 5.13 -8.73
N PHE A 171 9.74 5.70 -7.66
CA PHE A 171 10.45 4.94 -6.62
C PHE A 171 9.53 3.92 -5.96
N SER A 172 8.31 4.31 -5.62
CA SER A 172 7.31 3.40 -5.04
C SER A 172 6.85 2.31 -6.01
N ALA A 173 6.83 2.59 -7.32
CA ALA A 173 6.55 1.61 -8.35
C ALA A 173 7.69 0.59 -8.52
N PHE A 174 8.94 1.00 -8.31
CA PHE A 174 10.11 0.13 -8.40
C PHE A 174 10.26 -0.82 -7.22
N LEU A 175 9.84 -0.40 -6.01
CA LEU A 175 9.88 -1.23 -4.78
C LEU A 175 8.81 -2.32 -4.80
#